data_63a8064a775f7ba2ddb149a6064e5e07
#
_entry.id   63a8064a775f7ba2ddb149a6064e5e07
#
_cell.length_a   1.000
_cell.length_b   1.000
_cell.length_c   1.000
_cell.angle_alpha   90.00
_cell.angle_beta   90.00
_cell.angle_gamma   90.00
#
_symmetry.space_group_name_H-M   'P 1'
#
loop_
_entity.id
_entity.type
_entity.pdbx_description
1 polymer ?
#
loop_
_entity_poly.entity_id
_entity_poly.type
_entity_poly.pdbx_seq_one_letter_code
_entity_poly.pdbx_strand_id
1 'polypeptide(L)'
;MRRRNLKVALVNTVLAAIILGLYCALSLSHRAQPASVSGFPIYHGNNRKCVAIECAVTWDAAALDEILAVLEERGVRITFAVSGEWVERSPAMLKKIAAQGHEIATMGYAPSKDGGVDFVLKDIQKSLDCIESVLGAAAVPTVYYCGSRASGVSNRAAGRLGLTTVLCTLDLVCTKGSAEDIFKRTEGNTNGGDILLAEPTAAFSKALPYILDYISGKGLTAGSVSGTIYD
;
A
#
# COMPACT_ATOMS: atom_id res chain seq x y z
N MET A 1 48.64 20.85 27.99
CA MET A 1 47.46 21.18 27.14
C MET A 1 47.19 20.12 26.08
N ARG A 2 48.15 19.62 25.29
CA ARG A 2 47.95 18.68 24.14
C ARG A 2 47.27 17.33 24.54
N ARG A 3 47.63 16.73 25.68
CA ARG A 3 47.03 15.43 26.17
C ARG A 3 45.56 15.55 26.60
N ARG A 4 45.12 16.73 27.10
CA ARG A 4 43.73 16.95 27.49
C ARG A 4 42.82 17.09 26.25
N ASN A 5 43.29 17.78 25.22
CA ASN A 5 42.56 17.91 23.96
C ASN A 5 42.42 16.56 23.21
N LEU A 6 43.44 15.70 23.32
CA LEU A 6 43.37 14.34 22.73
C LEU A 6 42.32 13.44 23.43
N LYS A 7 42.22 13.52 24.77
CA LYS A 7 41.19 12.79 25.53
C LYS A 7 39.77 13.26 25.21
N VAL A 8 39.60 14.59 25.06
CA VAL A 8 38.29 15.17 24.71
C VAL A 8 37.91 14.78 23.30
N ALA A 9 38.85 14.82 22.34
CA ALA A 9 38.59 14.37 20.97
C ALA A 9 38.23 12.90 20.91
N LEU A 10 38.90 12.02 21.66
CA LEU A 10 38.59 10.59 21.74
C LEU A 10 37.20 10.33 22.29
N VAL A 11 36.81 11.02 23.36
CA VAL A 11 35.49 10.90 23.97
C VAL A 11 34.39 11.33 22.98
N ASN A 12 34.60 12.45 22.29
CA ASN A 12 33.61 12.93 21.31
C ASN A 12 33.48 11.98 20.09
N THR A 13 34.59 11.37 19.63
CA THR A 13 34.55 10.38 18.55
C THR A 13 33.79 9.12 18.97
N VAL A 14 34.02 8.62 20.18
CA VAL A 14 33.30 7.46 20.73
C VAL A 14 31.80 7.77 20.88
N LEU A 15 31.48 8.96 21.39
CA LEU A 15 30.08 9.40 21.55
C LEU A 15 29.37 9.50 20.18
N ALA A 16 30.02 10.08 19.19
CA ALA A 16 29.50 10.16 17.82
C ALA A 16 29.28 8.76 17.20
N ALA A 17 30.20 7.82 17.43
CA ALA A 17 30.04 6.43 16.97
C ALA A 17 28.88 5.71 17.66
N ILE A 18 28.69 5.94 18.96
CA ILE A 18 27.53 5.38 19.71
C ILE A 18 26.21 5.97 19.19
N ILE A 19 26.15 7.28 18.98
CA ILE A 19 24.95 7.95 18.45
C ILE A 19 24.62 7.42 17.05
N LEU A 20 25.63 7.28 16.17
CA LEU A 20 25.45 6.73 14.84
C LEU A 20 25.02 5.27 14.88
N GLY A 21 25.59 4.46 15.77
CA GLY A 21 25.19 3.07 15.99
C GLY A 21 23.77 2.92 16.49
N LEU A 22 23.37 3.78 17.45
CA LEU A 22 21.96 3.84 17.94
C LEU A 22 21.01 4.32 16.84
N TYR A 23 21.39 5.31 16.04
CA TYR A 23 20.58 5.77 14.92
C TYR A 23 20.41 4.67 13.86
N CYS A 24 21.47 3.96 13.50
CA CYS A 24 21.39 2.82 12.60
C CYS A 24 20.55 1.68 13.20
N ALA A 25 20.72 1.35 14.48
CA ALA A 25 19.93 0.33 15.15
C ALA A 25 18.44 0.69 15.20
N LEU A 26 18.10 1.94 15.51
CA LEU A 26 16.73 2.46 15.49
C LEU A 26 16.14 2.51 14.07
N SER A 27 16.92 2.90 13.07
CA SER A 27 16.49 2.88 11.66
C SER A 27 16.25 1.47 11.13
N LEU A 28 17.02 0.48 11.58
CA LEU A 28 16.81 -0.94 11.28
C LEU A 28 15.63 -1.54 12.06
N SER A 29 15.29 -0.98 13.24
CA SER A 29 14.16 -1.42 14.07
C SER A 29 12.81 -0.87 13.61
N HIS A 30 12.80 0.09 12.69
CA HIS A 30 11.59 0.58 12.01
C HIS A 30 11.13 -0.35 10.86
N ARG A 31 11.59 -1.60 10.82
CA ARG A 31 10.79 -2.65 10.20
C ARG A 31 9.52 -2.72 11.02
N ALA A 32 8.42 -2.23 10.43
CA ALA A 32 7.11 -2.34 11.01
C ALA A 32 6.97 -3.74 11.62
N GLN A 33 6.71 -3.79 12.93
CA GLN A 33 6.40 -5.10 13.53
C GLN A 33 5.22 -5.64 12.71
N PRO A 34 5.27 -6.89 12.27
CA PRO A 34 4.12 -7.47 11.60
C PRO A 34 2.95 -7.27 12.56
N ALA A 35 1.97 -6.49 12.13
CA ALA A 35 0.70 -6.42 12.82
C ALA A 35 0.30 -7.86 13.08
N SER A 36 -0.20 -8.17 14.26
CA SER A 36 -0.62 -9.52 14.62
C SER A 36 -1.47 -10.05 13.47
N VAL A 37 -0.98 -11.09 12.79
CA VAL A 37 -1.67 -11.65 11.63
C VAL A 37 -3.04 -12.07 12.12
N SER A 38 -4.05 -11.28 11.79
CA SER A 38 -5.44 -11.62 12.06
C SER A 38 -5.67 -13.00 11.44
N GLY A 39 -6.34 -13.90 12.16
CA GLY A 39 -6.70 -15.22 11.61
C GLY A 39 -7.56 -15.12 10.35
N PHE A 40 -8.02 -13.91 10.00
CA PHE A 40 -8.89 -13.60 8.87
C PHE A 40 -8.42 -12.33 8.14
N PRO A 41 -8.70 -12.20 6.83
CA PRO A 41 -8.47 -10.96 6.10
C PRO A 41 -9.24 -9.79 6.71
N ILE A 42 -8.67 -8.60 6.60
CA ILE A 42 -9.31 -7.35 7.04
C ILE A 42 -10.16 -6.80 5.89
N TYR A 43 -11.44 -6.58 6.17
CA TYR A 43 -12.40 -5.99 5.22
C TYR A 43 -12.70 -4.53 5.52
N HIS A 44 -12.42 -4.10 6.74
CA HIS A 44 -12.78 -2.78 7.25
C HIS A 44 -11.77 -2.35 8.30
N GLY A 45 -11.34 -1.10 8.24
CA GLY A 45 -10.37 -0.55 9.17
C GLY A 45 -10.98 -0.02 10.47
N ASN A 46 -10.11 0.30 11.42
CA ASN A 46 -10.48 0.83 12.75
C ASN A 46 -10.61 2.35 12.75
N ASN A 47 -9.91 3.05 11.85
CA ASN A 47 -9.95 4.50 11.75
C ASN A 47 -11.27 4.99 11.14
N ARG A 48 -12.20 5.39 12.01
CA ARG A 48 -13.53 5.87 11.63
C ARG A 48 -13.55 7.23 10.95
N LYS A 49 -12.42 7.92 10.85
CA LYS A 49 -12.27 9.20 10.15
C LYS A 49 -11.64 9.07 8.77
N CYS A 50 -11.13 7.88 8.45
CA CYS A 50 -10.47 7.61 7.18
C CYS A 50 -11.29 6.64 6.33
N VAL A 51 -11.22 6.81 5.01
CA VAL A 51 -11.69 5.86 3.99
C VAL A 51 -10.50 5.52 3.12
N ALA A 52 -10.12 4.25 3.09
CA ALA A 52 -9.05 3.81 2.22
C ALA A 52 -9.53 3.71 0.77
N ILE A 53 -8.68 4.12 -0.17
CA ILE A 53 -8.82 3.79 -1.58
C ILE A 53 -7.68 2.85 -1.94
N GLU A 54 -8.01 1.64 -2.36
CA GLU A 54 -7.07 0.62 -2.82
C GLU A 54 -7.23 0.45 -4.33
N CYS A 55 -6.23 0.88 -5.11
CA CYS A 55 -6.22 0.76 -6.55
C CYS A 55 -5.45 -0.50 -6.96
N ALA A 56 -6.17 -1.50 -7.47
CA ALA A 56 -5.59 -2.77 -7.93
C ALA A 56 -5.03 -2.63 -9.35
N VAL A 57 -3.70 -2.82 -9.50
CA VAL A 57 -2.99 -2.62 -10.76
C VAL A 57 -2.43 -3.95 -11.27
N THR A 58 -3.03 -4.48 -12.34
CA THR A 58 -2.63 -5.77 -12.93
C THR A 58 -2.15 -5.65 -14.37
N TRP A 59 -2.99 -5.14 -15.28
CA TRP A 59 -2.74 -5.16 -16.71
C TRP A 59 -2.75 -3.79 -17.37
N ASP A 60 -3.85 -3.06 -17.25
CA ASP A 60 -4.03 -1.75 -17.88
C ASP A 60 -3.68 -0.66 -16.88
N ALA A 61 -2.77 0.19 -17.30
CA ALA A 61 -2.27 1.31 -16.50
C ALA A 61 -2.40 2.63 -17.25
N ALA A 62 -3.14 2.67 -18.37
CA ALA A 62 -3.23 3.86 -19.23
C ALA A 62 -3.76 5.09 -18.49
N ALA A 63 -4.66 4.90 -17.51
CA ALA A 63 -5.23 6.00 -16.73
C ALA A 63 -4.41 6.37 -15.47
N LEU A 64 -3.29 5.69 -15.18
CA LEU A 64 -2.53 5.96 -13.95
C LEU A 64 -1.97 7.38 -13.89
N ASP A 65 -1.50 7.92 -15.00
CA ASP A 65 -0.98 9.30 -15.03
C ASP A 65 -2.05 10.33 -14.67
N GLU A 66 -3.27 10.16 -15.18
CA GLU A 66 -4.42 11.01 -14.87
C GLU A 66 -4.85 10.87 -13.40
N ILE A 67 -4.90 9.62 -12.90
CA ILE A 67 -5.24 9.32 -11.50
C ILE A 67 -4.22 9.97 -10.56
N LEU A 68 -2.93 9.80 -10.83
CA LEU A 68 -1.84 10.39 -10.04
C LEU A 68 -1.89 11.92 -10.04
N ALA A 69 -2.21 12.55 -11.18
CA ALA A 69 -2.37 13.99 -11.27
C ALA A 69 -3.52 14.49 -10.37
N VAL A 70 -4.68 13.83 -10.39
CA VAL A 70 -5.81 14.15 -9.50
C VAL A 70 -5.43 14.01 -8.03
N LEU A 71 -4.75 12.90 -7.67
CA LEU A 71 -4.34 12.66 -6.29
C LEU A 71 -3.32 13.69 -5.79
N GLU A 72 -2.37 14.09 -6.64
CA GLU A 72 -1.39 15.13 -6.35
C GLU A 72 -2.06 16.49 -6.15
N GLU A 73 -2.96 16.90 -7.05
CA GLU A 73 -3.74 18.15 -6.95
C GLU A 73 -4.54 18.23 -5.65
N ARG A 74 -5.13 17.10 -5.23
CA ARG A 74 -5.94 17.02 -4.00
C ARG A 74 -5.12 16.77 -2.74
N GLY A 75 -3.80 16.55 -2.85
CA GLY A 75 -2.93 16.22 -1.73
C GLY A 75 -3.25 14.90 -1.04
N VAL A 76 -3.92 13.97 -1.74
CA VAL A 76 -4.36 12.67 -1.21
C VAL A 76 -3.36 11.58 -1.55
N ARG A 77 -3.10 10.69 -0.59
CA ARG A 77 -2.26 9.50 -0.76
C ARG A 77 -3.12 8.27 -0.55
N ILE A 78 -3.10 7.35 -1.51
CA ILE A 78 -3.88 6.10 -1.49
C ILE A 78 -2.96 4.89 -1.57
N THR A 79 -3.51 3.68 -1.57
CA THR A 79 -2.77 2.44 -1.75
C THR A 79 -2.89 1.97 -3.20
N PHE A 80 -1.75 1.60 -3.79
CA PHE A 80 -1.70 0.88 -5.06
C PHE A 80 -1.28 -0.57 -4.80
N ALA A 81 -2.21 -1.49 -4.96
CA ALA A 81 -1.96 -2.92 -4.90
C ALA A 81 -1.50 -3.40 -6.28
N VAL A 82 -0.21 -3.76 -6.40
CA VAL A 82 0.41 -4.08 -7.68
C VAL A 82 0.70 -5.56 -7.82
N SER A 83 0.59 -6.11 -9.06
CA SER A 83 1.07 -7.46 -9.36
C SER A 83 2.55 -7.43 -9.78
N GLY A 84 3.29 -8.50 -9.43
CA GLY A 84 4.70 -8.60 -9.83
C GLY A 84 4.90 -8.60 -11.35
N GLU A 85 3.99 -9.23 -12.10
CA GLU A 85 4.01 -9.20 -13.58
C GLU A 85 3.88 -7.76 -14.14
N TRP A 86 3.09 -6.92 -13.50
CA TRP A 86 2.97 -5.51 -13.88
C TRP A 86 4.23 -4.72 -13.50
N VAL A 87 4.80 -4.98 -12.33
CA VAL A 87 6.04 -4.31 -11.86
C VAL A 87 7.18 -4.53 -12.84
N GLU A 88 7.37 -5.77 -13.33
CA GLU A 88 8.41 -6.09 -14.32
C GLU A 88 8.23 -5.30 -15.64
N ARG A 89 6.99 -5.06 -16.06
CA ARG A 89 6.66 -4.33 -17.29
C ARG A 89 6.71 -2.82 -17.15
N SER A 90 6.46 -2.32 -15.93
CA SER A 90 6.24 -0.89 -15.68
C SER A 90 7.02 -0.35 -14.48
N PRO A 91 8.36 -0.64 -14.37
CA PRO A 91 9.14 -0.23 -13.20
C PRO A 91 9.23 1.28 -13.04
N ALA A 92 9.20 2.05 -14.13
CA ALA A 92 9.20 3.51 -14.08
C ALA A 92 7.92 4.07 -13.47
N MET A 93 6.76 3.48 -13.78
CA MET A 93 5.48 3.89 -13.21
C MET A 93 5.41 3.55 -11.72
N LEU A 94 5.91 2.38 -11.30
CA LEU A 94 6.00 2.04 -9.88
C LEU A 94 6.85 3.05 -9.10
N LYS A 95 8.00 3.46 -9.66
CA LYS A 95 8.85 4.52 -9.07
C LYS A 95 8.11 5.84 -8.96
N LYS A 96 7.31 6.21 -9.97
CA LYS A 96 6.51 7.44 -9.96
C LYS A 96 5.46 7.41 -8.85
N ILE A 97 4.72 6.30 -8.71
CA ILE A 97 3.72 6.11 -7.65
C ILE A 97 4.37 6.24 -6.27
N ALA A 98 5.48 5.55 -6.03
CA ALA A 98 6.20 5.59 -4.76
C ALA A 98 6.80 6.98 -4.47
N ALA A 99 7.35 7.67 -5.48
CA ALA A 99 7.91 9.02 -5.34
C ALA A 99 6.88 10.07 -4.93
N GLN A 100 5.61 9.89 -5.30
CA GLN A 100 4.50 10.74 -4.86
C GLN A 100 4.00 10.39 -3.45
N GLY A 101 4.62 9.41 -2.78
CA GLY A 101 4.30 9.05 -1.39
C GLY A 101 3.07 8.16 -1.24
N HIS A 102 2.62 7.50 -2.30
CA HIS A 102 1.56 6.52 -2.22
C HIS A 102 2.04 5.22 -1.56
N GLU A 103 1.14 4.55 -0.86
CA GLU A 103 1.41 3.22 -0.32
C GLU A 103 1.44 2.19 -1.44
N ILE A 104 2.43 1.29 -1.40
CA ILE A 104 2.51 0.13 -2.28
C ILE A 104 2.09 -1.11 -1.50
N ALA A 105 1.08 -1.82 -2.01
CA ALA A 105 0.68 -3.15 -1.57
C ALA A 105 1.00 -4.17 -2.67
N THR A 106 1.04 -5.45 -2.33
CA THR A 106 1.21 -6.52 -3.32
C THR A 106 -0.08 -7.31 -3.54
N MET A 107 -0.30 -7.77 -4.76
CA MET A 107 -1.34 -8.75 -5.11
C MET A 107 -0.76 -10.15 -5.37
N GLY A 108 0.54 -10.33 -5.13
CA GLY A 108 1.31 -11.47 -5.62
C GLY A 108 1.82 -11.23 -7.04
N TYR A 109 2.59 -12.19 -7.57
CA TYR A 109 3.20 -12.05 -8.89
C TYR A 109 2.17 -12.20 -10.00
N ALA A 110 1.37 -13.27 -9.97
CA ALA A 110 0.33 -13.58 -10.96
C ALA A 110 -1.03 -13.83 -10.25
N PRO A 111 -1.76 -12.77 -9.85
CA PRO A 111 -2.92 -12.86 -8.97
C PRO A 111 -4.10 -13.65 -9.55
N SER A 112 -4.14 -13.85 -10.87
CA SER A 112 -5.16 -14.68 -11.54
C SER A 112 -4.93 -16.18 -11.40
N LYS A 113 -3.78 -16.63 -10.88
CA LYS A 113 -3.46 -18.05 -10.71
C LYS A 113 -3.77 -18.51 -9.30
N ASP A 114 -4.53 -19.60 -9.17
CA ASP A 114 -4.86 -20.24 -7.92
C ASP A 114 -3.94 -21.42 -7.59
N GLY A 115 -3.85 -21.74 -6.29
CA GLY A 115 -3.06 -22.85 -5.80
C GLY A 115 -3.15 -23.00 -4.27
N GLY A 116 -2.42 -24.00 -3.75
CA GLY A 116 -2.29 -24.19 -2.29
C GLY A 116 -1.44 -23.10 -1.63
N VAL A 117 -1.34 -23.15 -0.31
CA VAL A 117 -0.62 -22.14 0.51
C VAL A 117 0.82 -21.93 0.03
N ASP A 118 1.55 -23.01 -0.26
CA ASP A 118 2.96 -22.91 -0.68
C ASP A 118 3.10 -22.30 -2.08
N PHE A 119 2.12 -22.52 -2.98
CA PHE A 119 2.08 -21.86 -4.28
C PHE A 119 1.87 -20.34 -4.10
N VAL A 120 0.84 -19.96 -3.33
CA VAL A 120 0.52 -18.54 -3.08
C VAL A 120 1.67 -17.84 -2.34
N LEU A 121 2.31 -18.52 -1.38
CA LEU A 121 3.47 -17.98 -0.67
C LEU A 121 4.62 -17.66 -1.64
N LYS A 122 4.97 -18.58 -2.54
CA LYS A 122 6.03 -18.36 -3.54
C LYS A 122 5.66 -17.25 -4.53
N ASP A 123 4.39 -17.17 -4.90
CA ASP A 123 3.88 -16.14 -5.79
C ASP A 123 3.94 -14.74 -5.14
N ILE A 124 3.56 -14.63 -3.86
CA ILE A 124 3.70 -13.37 -3.10
C ILE A 124 5.19 -13.01 -2.96
N GLN A 125 6.04 -13.96 -2.54
CA GLN A 125 7.48 -13.70 -2.38
C GLN A 125 8.09 -13.19 -3.68
N LYS A 126 7.79 -13.82 -4.81
CA LYS A 126 8.27 -13.36 -6.12
C LYS A 126 7.85 -11.92 -6.42
N SER A 127 6.62 -11.53 -6.07
CA SER A 127 6.16 -10.15 -6.23
C SER A 127 6.93 -9.18 -5.33
N LEU A 128 7.18 -9.55 -4.08
CA LEU A 128 7.97 -8.73 -3.15
C LEU A 128 9.39 -8.51 -3.69
N ASP A 129 10.02 -9.58 -4.20
CA ASP A 129 11.36 -9.51 -4.82
C ASP A 129 11.39 -8.55 -6.03
N CYS A 130 10.33 -8.59 -6.88
CA CYS A 130 10.19 -7.64 -8.00
C CYS A 130 10.07 -6.20 -7.50
N ILE A 131 9.22 -5.93 -6.50
CA ILE A 131 9.02 -4.59 -5.93
C ILE A 131 10.32 -4.10 -5.27
N GLU A 132 10.98 -4.94 -4.48
CA GLU A 132 12.25 -4.62 -3.83
C GLU A 132 13.35 -4.29 -4.85
N SER A 133 13.43 -5.03 -5.95
CA SER A 133 14.40 -4.78 -7.01
C SER A 133 14.27 -3.39 -7.64
N VAL A 134 13.05 -2.82 -7.65
CA VAL A 134 12.73 -1.52 -8.26
C VAL A 134 12.84 -0.37 -7.25
N LEU A 135 12.33 -0.56 -6.02
CA LEU A 135 12.18 0.49 -5.00
C LEU A 135 13.21 0.39 -3.87
N GLY A 136 13.88 -0.73 -3.72
CA GLY A 136 14.78 -1.01 -2.59
C GLY A 136 14.08 -1.58 -1.36
N ALA A 137 14.85 -2.15 -0.44
CA ALA A 137 14.37 -2.90 0.71
C ALA A 137 13.49 -2.09 1.69
N ALA A 138 13.64 -0.76 1.73
CA ALA A 138 12.85 0.10 2.62
C ALA A 138 11.38 0.26 2.16
N ALA A 139 11.07 -0.08 0.92
CA ALA A 139 9.74 0.07 0.32
C ALA A 139 9.00 -1.27 0.12
N VAL A 140 9.45 -2.34 0.79
CA VAL A 140 8.79 -3.65 0.73
C VAL A 140 7.39 -3.54 1.35
N PRO A 141 6.33 -3.98 0.64
CA PRO A 141 4.96 -3.93 1.13
C PRO A 141 4.75 -4.69 2.45
N THR A 142 3.84 -4.17 3.27
CA THR A 142 3.32 -4.86 4.47
C THR A 142 1.88 -5.32 4.30
N VAL A 143 1.21 -4.88 3.22
CA VAL A 143 -0.18 -5.20 2.88
C VAL A 143 -0.21 -6.09 1.64
N TYR A 144 -1.06 -7.11 1.71
CA TYR A 144 -1.37 -8.01 0.61
C TYR A 144 -2.86 -8.00 0.30
N TYR A 145 -3.22 -7.59 -0.92
CA TYR A 145 -4.57 -7.70 -1.45
C TYR A 145 -4.73 -9.03 -2.17
N CYS A 146 -5.61 -9.90 -1.65
CA CYS A 146 -5.72 -11.26 -2.19
C CYS A 146 -6.63 -11.39 -3.42
N GLY A 147 -7.36 -10.34 -3.78
CA GLY A 147 -8.25 -10.35 -4.95
C GLY A 147 -9.28 -11.47 -4.90
N SER A 148 -9.43 -12.18 -6.01
CA SER A 148 -10.36 -13.31 -6.14
C SER A 148 -9.84 -14.64 -5.59
N ARG A 149 -8.58 -14.71 -5.11
CA ARG A 149 -8.01 -15.93 -4.53
C ARG A 149 -8.75 -16.33 -3.25
N ALA A 150 -8.75 -17.64 -2.95
CA ALA A 150 -9.33 -18.15 -1.71
C ALA A 150 -8.70 -17.48 -0.48
N SER A 151 -9.49 -16.67 0.24
CA SER A 151 -9.00 -15.79 1.31
C SER A 151 -8.29 -16.55 2.44
N GLY A 152 -8.75 -17.74 2.80
CA GLY A 152 -8.12 -18.58 3.83
C GLY A 152 -6.73 -19.11 3.44
N VAL A 153 -6.51 -19.43 2.15
CA VAL A 153 -5.19 -19.83 1.61
C VAL A 153 -4.28 -18.62 1.57
N SER A 154 -4.76 -17.51 1.04
CA SER A 154 -4.07 -16.24 0.90
C SER A 154 -3.62 -15.69 2.25
N ASN A 155 -4.51 -15.68 3.24
CA ASN A 155 -4.19 -15.20 4.59
C ASN A 155 -3.08 -16.02 5.27
N ARG A 156 -3.11 -17.36 5.12
CA ARG A 156 -2.04 -18.22 5.66
C ARG A 156 -0.71 -18.00 4.95
N ALA A 157 -0.73 -17.82 3.63
CA ALA A 157 0.49 -17.57 2.86
C ALA A 157 1.09 -16.21 3.19
N ALA A 158 0.29 -15.14 3.16
CA ALA A 158 0.69 -13.78 3.50
C ALA A 158 1.22 -13.69 4.94
N GLY A 159 0.54 -14.33 5.89
CA GLY A 159 0.94 -14.36 7.30
C GLY A 159 2.32 -14.97 7.54
N ARG A 160 2.71 -15.99 6.76
CA ARG A 160 4.08 -16.55 6.82
C ARG A 160 5.16 -15.58 6.36
N LEU A 161 4.77 -14.57 5.57
CA LEU A 161 5.64 -13.49 5.09
C LEU A 161 5.52 -12.20 5.92
N GLY A 162 4.74 -12.22 7.01
CA GLY A 162 4.51 -11.05 7.86
C GLY A 162 3.62 -9.98 7.23
N LEU A 163 2.83 -10.34 6.21
CA LEU A 163 1.93 -9.42 5.53
C LEU A 163 0.53 -9.47 6.14
N THR A 164 -0.15 -8.32 6.16
CA THR A 164 -1.56 -8.22 6.49
C THR A 164 -2.39 -8.41 5.23
N THR A 165 -3.26 -9.44 5.24
CA THR A 165 -4.19 -9.66 4.13
C THR A 165 -5.39 -8.74 4.25
N VAL A 166 -5.69 -8.04 3.17
CA VAL A 166 -6.85 -7.15 3.07
C VAL A 166 -7.78 -7.55 1.93
N LEU A 167 -9.02 -7.18 2.09
CA LEU A 167 -10.09 -7.21 1.08
C LEU A 167 -10.82 -5.86 1.14
N CYS A 168 -11.73 -5.62 0.22
CA CYS A 168 -12.50 -4.38 0.20
C CYS A 168 -13.81 -4.49 0.99
N THR A 169 -14.27 -3.36 1.53
CA THR A 169 -15.66 -3.19 2.01
C THR A 169 -16.60 -2.99 0.82
N LEU A 170 -16.15 -2.21 -0.17
CA LEU A 170 -16.92 -1.84 -1.35
C LEU A 170 -16.05 -1.92 -2.60
N ASP A 171 -16.46 -2.76 -3.56
CA ASP A 171 -15.88 -2.79 -4.91
C ASP A 171 -16.58 -1.76 -5.79
N LEU A 172 -15.81 -0.82 -6.33
CA LEU A 172 -16.32 0.23 -7.23
C LEU A 172 -16.60 -0.29 -8.64
N VAL A 173 -16.20 -1.52 -8.95
CA VAL A 173 -16.42 -2.18 -10.26
C VAL A 173 -16.02 -1.26 -11.43
N CYS A 174 -14.79 -0.74 -11.38
CA CYS A 174 -14.32 0.30 -12.31
C CYS A 174 -14.20 -0.17 -13.76
N THR A 175 -14.16 -1.47 -14.01
CA THR A 175 -14.14 -2.07 -15.35
C THR A 175 -15.51 -2.10 -16.02
N LYS A 176 -16.59 -1.75 -15.29
CA LYS A 176 -17.96 -1.77 -15.80
C LYS A 176 -18.69 -0.47 -15.49
N GLY A 177 -19.25 0.14 -16.53
CA GLY A 177 -20.04 1.35 -16.40
C GLY A 177 -19.25 2.65 -16.63
N SER A 178 -19.95 3.75 -16.45
CA SER A 178 -19.43 5.12 -16.60
C SER A 178 -18.81 5.63 -15.30
N ALA A 179 -18.18 6.79 -15.35
CA ALA A 179 -17.73 7.51 -14.15
C ALA A 179 -18.88 7.81 -13.18
N GLU A 180 -20.07 8.12 -13.71
CA GLU A 180 -21.27 8.34 -12.91
C GLU A 180 -21.72 7.06 -12.18
N ASP A 181 -21.66 5.90 -12.83
CA ASP A 181 -21.99 4.63 -12.20
C ASP A 181 -21.02 4.26 -11.07
N ILE A 182 -19.71 4.54 -11.25
CA ILE A 182 -18.69 4.35 -10.24
C ILE A 182 -18.97 5.27 -9.04
N PHE A 183 -19.25 6.55 -9.28
CA PHE A 183 -19.56 7.50 -8.24
C PHE A 183 -20.84 7.10 -7.47
N LYS A 184 -21.92 6.70 -8.15
CA LYS A 184 -23.16 6.24 -7.52
C LYS A 184 -22.96 5.05 -6.59
N ARG A 185 -21.99 4.15 -6.87
CA ARG A 185 -21.67 3.05 -5.95
C ARG A 185 -21.03 3.56 -4.65
N THR A 186 -20.25 4.64 -4.72
CA THR A 186 -19.64 5.29 -3.56
C THR A 186 -20.69 6.04 -2.73
N GLU A 187 -21.62 6.73 -3.41
CA GLU A 187 -22.62 7.59 -2.79
C GLU A 187 -23.57 6.77 -1.90
N GLY A 188 -23.74 7.18 -0.66
CA GLY A 188 -24.60 6.52 0.32
C GLY A 188 -24.04 5.22 0.93
N ASN A 189 -23.01 4.64 0.35
CA ASN A 189 -22.46 3.35 0.78
C ASN A 189 -21.10 3.44 1.48
N THR A 190 -20.52 4.65 1.59
CA THR A 190 -19.16 4.83 2.14
C THR A 190 -19.22 5.40 3.55
N ASN A 191 -18.51 4.77 4.48
CA ASN A 191 -18.38 5.16 5.87
C ASN A 191 -16.92 5.17 6.31
N GLY A 192 -16.62 5.79 7.45
CA GLY A 192 -15.28 5.76 8.01
C GLY A 192 -14.83 4.34 8.38
N GLY A 193 -13.63 3.97 7.98
CA GLY A 193 -13.07 2.64 8.09
C GLY A 193 -13.21 1.79 6.82
N ASP A 194 -14.02 2.21 5.83
CA ASP A 194 -14.20 1.44 4.61
C ASP A 194 -12.93 1.41 3.75
N ILE A 195 -12.76 0.31 3.02
CA ILE A 195 -11.74 0.10 2.01
C ILE A 195 -12.46 0.01 0.65
N LEU A 196 -12.28 1.03 -0.18
CA LEU A 196 -12.86 1.10 -1.53
C LEU A 196 -11.87 0.48 -2.52
N LEU A 197 -12.28 -0.57 -3.20
CA LEU A 197 -11.50 -1.16 -4.28
C LEU A 197 -11.76 -0.42 -5.59
N ALA A 198 -10.69 0.01 -6.22
CA ALA A 198 -10.70 0.64 -7.54
C ALA A 198 -9.74 -0.08 -8.50
N GLU A 199 -9.90 0.18 -9.79
CA GLU A 199 -9.01 -0.24 -10.85
C GLU A 199 -8.66 0.97 -11.72
N PRO A 200 -7.42 1.07 -12.28
CA PRO A 200 -6.95 2.27 -12.97
C PRO A 200 -7.54 2.42 -14.39
N THR A 201 -8.85 2.61 -14.46
CA THR A 201 -9.59 2.82 -15.71
C THR A 201 -9.84 4.30 -15.99
N ALA A 202 -10.07 4.67 -17.25
CA ALA A 202 -10.44 6.02 -17.63
C ALA A 202 -11.79 6.48 -17.01
N ALA A 203 -12.68 5.54 -16.69
CA ALA A 203 -13.91 5.85 -15.97
C ALA A 203 -13.62 6.19 -14.50
N PHE A 204 -12.70 5.46 -13.84
CA PHE A 204 -12.30 5.76 -12.49
C PHE A 204 -11.53 7.09 -12.40
N SER A 205 -10.61 7.40 -13.32
CA SER A 205 -9.90 8.70 -13.31
C SER A 205 -10.86 9.87 -13.32
N LYS A 206 -11.96 9.76 -14.09
CA LYS A 206 -13.02 10.79 -14.16
C LYS A 206 -13.94 10.80 -12.93
N ALA A 207 -14.18 9.66 -12.29
CA ALA A 207 -15.00 9.57 -11.08
C ALA A 207 -14.25 10.05 -9.82
N LEU A 208 -12.94 9.88 -9.79
CA LEU A 208 -12.10 10.09 -8.61
C LEU A 208 -12.26 11.48 -7.96
N PRO A 209 -12.28 12.61 -8.68
CA PRO A 209 -12.51 13.93 -8.08
C PRO A 209 -13.82 13.97 -7.29
N TYR A 210 -14.90 13.44 -7.84
CA TYR A 210 -16.23 13.42 -7.19
C TYR A 210 -16.25 12.51 -5.97
N ILE A 211 -15.55 11.37 -6.02
CA ILE A 211 -15.40 10.45 -4.89
C ILE A 211 -14.66 11.16 -3.74
N LEU A 212 -13.57 11.86 -4.03
CA LEU A 212 -12.80 12.60 -3.03
C LEU A 212 -13.62 13.75 -2.42
N ASP A 213 -14.36 14.48 -3.23
CA ASP A 213 -15.25 15.56 -2.76
C ASP A 213 -16.38 15.00 -1.88
N TYR A 214 -16.96 13.86 -2.24
CA TYR A 214 -18.00 13.19 -1.44
C TYR A 214 -17.47 12.73 -0.08
N ILE A 215 -16.30 12.07 -0.04
CA ILE A 215 -15.65 11.63 1.19
C ILE A 215 -15.37 12.85 2.10
N SER A 216 -14.79 13.91 1.55
CA SER A 216 -14.50 15.14 2.27
C SER A 216 -15.79 15.84 2.76
N GLY A 217 -16.83 15.87 1.95
CA GLY A 217 -18.15 16.44 2.31
C GLY A 217 -18.83 15.70 3.46
N LYS A 218 -18.50 14.43 3.69
CA LYS A 218 -18.92 13.66 4.88
C LYS A 218 -18.04 13.92 6.12
N GLY A 219 -17.05 14.80 6.05
CA GLY A 219 -16.09 15.02 7.13
C GLY A 219 -15.09 13.87 7.32
N LEU A 220 -14.91 13.05 6.28
CA LEU A 220 -13.96 11.92 6.25
C LEU A 220 -12.74 12.31 5.43
N THR A 221 -11.63 11.61 5.63
CA THR A 221 -10.40 11.76 4.86
C THR A 221 -10.18 10.54 3.97
N ALA A 222 -9.93 10.75 2.68
CA ALA A 222 -9.46 9.68 1.81
C ALA A 222 -7.98 9.38 2.11
N GLY A 223 -7.62 8.09 2.20
CA GLY A 223 -6.27 7.70 2.62
C GLY A 223 -5.84 6.33 2.12
N SER A 224 -4.72 5.86 2.70
CA SER A 224 -4.18 4.53 2.43
C SER A 224 -4.85 3.44 3.27
N VAL A 225 -4.65 2.19 2.85
CA VAL A 225 -5.11 1.01 3.59
C VAL A 225 -4.47 0.96 4.96
N SER A 226 -3.13 1.11 5.07
CA SER A 226 -2.45 1.08 6.36
C SER A 226 -2.92 2.19 7.31
N GLY A 227 -3.12 3.42 6.83
CA GLY A 227 -3.66 4.52 7.62
C GLY A 227 -5.11 4.33 8.06
N THR A 228 -5.83 3.40 7.43
CA THR A 228 -7.21 3.09 7.79
C THR A 228 -7.31 1.88 8.72
N ILE A 229 -6.44 0.89 8.58
CA ILE A 229 -6.50 -0.34 9.38
C ILE A 229 -5.73 -0.28 10.70
N TYR A 230 -4.67 0.54 10.82
CA TYR A 230 -3.78 0.57 11.99
C TYR A 230 -3.96 1.77 12.93
N ASP A 231 -4.60 2.86 12.48
CA ASP A 231 -4.78 4.09 13.27
C ASP A 231 -6.15 4.13 14.08
#